data_aa5bb0aa1ab5ab19a170713bbc38346b
#
_entry.id   aa5bb0aa1ab5ab19a170713bbc38346b
#
_cell.length_a   1.000
_cell.length_b   1.000
_cell.length_c   1.000
_cell.angle_alpha   90.00
_cell.angle_beta   90.00
_cell.angle_gamma   90.00
#
_symmetry.space_group_name_H-M   'P 1'
#
loop_
_entity.id
_entity.type
_entity.pdbx_description
1 polymer ?
#
loop_
_entity_poly.entity_id
_entity_poly.type
_entity_poly.pdbx_seq_one_letter_code
_entity_poly.pdbx_strand_id
1 'polypeptide(L)'
;MNSSHQSKRLIVLVGSPRRDGNSATLAQAIMAGAAEAGTDASLFFLDDYINGFLVDERHATPPADRYGELFLEHFLPAGAAVFCTPLYWYGMSAQTKAFFDRSFSYYSSAYPDAEQVHQRMSGKRIGLAVASEETYPGAAMGIVHQIQEFSRYSHSEFVGLVHGAGNSRGEISRDPRNPLQAARELGREIFTRPYSDYRMDTPRSPQVWQN
;
A
#
# COMPACT_ATOMS: atom_id res chain seq x y z
N MET A 1 12.61 25.96 -1.72
CA MET A 1 11.64 24.86 -1.60
C MET A 1 11.55 24.20 -2.97
N ASN A 2 12.34 23.17 -3.22
CA ASN A 2 12.26 22.41 -4.47
C ASN A 2 11.07 21.46 -4.36
N SER A 3 9.97 21.79 -5.03
CA SER A 3 8.93 20.82 -5.32
C SER A 3 9.54 19.78 -6.25
N SER A 4 10.07 18.70 -5.70
CA SER A 4 10.39 17.51 -6.46
C SER A 4 9.08 17.10 -7.16
N HIS A 5 9.01 17.21 -8.47
CA HIS A 5 7.89 16.72 -9.27
C HIS A 5 7.82 15.21 -9.04
N GLN A 6 6.99 14.78 -8.08
CA GLN A 6 6.65 13.38 -7.96
C GLN A 6 6.02 12.92 -9.27
N SER A 7 6.48 11.79 -9.76
CA SER A 7 5.91 11.16 -10.95
C SER A 7 4.39 10.93 -10.72
N LYS A 8 3.56 11.30 -11.69
CA LYS A 8 2.13 10.96 -11.70
C LYS A 8 1.89 9.50 -12.13
N ARG A 9 2.73 8.59 -11.67
CA ARG A 9 2.60 7.16 -11.89
C ARG A 9 1.98 6.49 -10.67
N LEU A 10 1.00 5.62 -10.90
CA LEU A 10 0.37 4.78 -9.88
C LEU A 10 0.90 3.35 -9.96
N ILE A 11 1.22 2.77 -8.81
CA ILE A 11 1.46 1.32 -8.69
C ILE A 11 0.36 0.69 -7.84
N VAL A 12 -0.23 -0.40 -8.33
CA VAL A 12 -1.25 -1.18 -7.60
C VAL A 12 -0.63 -2.51 -7.20
N LEU A 13 -0.59 -2.79 -5.91
CA LEU A 13 0.09 -3.93 -5.30
C LEU A 13 -0.93 -4.90 -4.71
N VAL A 14 -0.99 -6.11 -5.24
CA VAL A 14 -1.95 -7.14 -4.81
C VAL A 14 -1.26 -8.13 -3.88
N GLY A 15 -1.68 -8.14 -2.62
CA GLY A 15 -1.17 -9.04 -1.58
C GLY A 15 -1.92 -10.37 -1.48
N SER A 16 -2.63 -10.79 -2.53
CA SER A 16 -3.30 -12.08 -2.61
C SER A 16 -2.68 -12.92 -3.70
N PRO A 17 -2.38 -14.21 -3.45
CA PRO A 17 -1.89 -15.11 -4.49
C PRO A 17 -2.98 -15.51 -5.49
N ARG A 18 -4.25 -15.22 -5.19
CA ARG A 18 -5.39 -15.55 -6.07
C ARG A 18 -5.55 -14.48 -7.13
N ARG A 19 -5.16 -14.77 -8.37
CA ARG A 19 -5.20 -13.84 -9.51
C ARG A 19 -6.62 -13.40 -9.88
N ASP A 20 -7.61 -14.21 -9.58
CA ASP A 20 -9.06 -14.01 -9.79
C ASP A 20 -9.83 -13.76 -8.47
N GLY A 21 -9.12 -13.47 -7.39
CA GLY A 21 -9.70 -13.22 -6.07
C GLY A 21 -10.25 -11.81 -5.91
N ASN A 22 -11.00 -11.59 -4.82
CA ASN A 22 -11.65 -10.32 -4.51
C ASN A 22 -10.66 -9.13 -4.44
N SER A 23 -9.45 -9.34 -3.89
CA SER A 23 -8.42 -8.28 -3.87
C SER A 23 -7.93 -7.92 -5.28
N ALA A 24 -7.79 -8.89 -6.16
CA ALA A 24 -7.43 -8.65 -7.56
C ALA A 24 -8.56 -7.93 -8.32
N THR A 25 -9.83 -8.26 -8.02
CA THR A 25 -11.00 -7.57 -8.58
C THR A 25 -11.02 -6.08 -8.18
N LEU A 26 -10.75 -5.76 -6.91
CA LEU A 26 -10.59 -4.37 -6.47
C LEU A 26 -9.43 -3.67 -7.18
N ALA A 27 -8.30 -4.35 -7.32
CA ALA A 27 -7.13 -3.81 -8.02
C ALA A 27 -7.43 -3.48 -9.49
N GLN A 28 -8.15 -4.34 -10.19
CA GLN A 28 -8.58 -4.08 -11.57
C GLN A 28 -9.53 -2.88 -11.68
N ALA A 29 -10.45 -2.71 -10.71
CA ALA A 29 -11.32 -1.54 -10.66
C ALA A 29 -10.51 -0.25 -10.45
N ILE A 30 -9.48 -0.27 -9.59
CA ILE A 30 -8.54 0.86 -9.40
C ILE A 30 -7.80 1.17 -10.71
N MET A 31 -7.28 0.14 -11.39
CA MET A 31 -6.61 0.31 -12.69
C MET A 31 -7.52 0.94 -13.74
N ALA A 32 -8.80 0.50 -13.78
CA ALA A 32 -9.79 1.09 -14.69
C ALA A 32 -10.02 2.58 -14.39
N GLY A 33 -10.15 2.96 -13.11
CA GLY A 33 -10.31 4.35 -12.71
C GLY A 33 -9.08 5.21 -13.03
N ALA A 34 -7.88 4.66 -12.84
CA ALA A 34 -6.63 5.33 -13.21
C ALA A 34 -6.56 5.58 -14.73
N ALA A 35 -6.94 4.60 -15.54
CA ALA A 35 -6.98 4.72 -17.00
C ALA A 35 -7.97 5.81 -17.46
N GLU A 36 -9.14 5.94 -16.82
CA GLU A 36 -10.10 7.01 -17.08
C GLU A 36 -9.54 8.41 -16.82
N ALA A 37 -8.66 8.53 -15.82
CA ALA A 37 -7.97 9.78 -15.50
C ALA A 37 -6.73 10.03 -16.36
N GLY A 38 -6.38 9.13 -17.29
CA GLY A 38 -5.14 9.20 -18.06
C GLY A 38 -3.88 9.01 -17.20
N THR A 39 -4.02 8.38 -16.05
CA THR A 39 -2.89 8.10 -15.13
C THR A 39 -2.12 6.88 -15.62
N ASP A 40 -0.78 7.01 -15.76
CA ASP A 40 0.09 5.85 -15.96
C ASP A 40 0.03 4.93 -14.73
N ALA A 41 -0.43 3.70 -14.92
CA ALA A 41 -0.62 2.76 -13.81
C ALA A 41 -0.11 1.36 -14.15
N SER A 42 0.47 0.70 -13.18
CA SER A 42 0.96 -0.68 -13.29
C SER A 42 0.45 -1.52 -12.11
N LEU A 43 0.12 -2.78 -12.37
CA LEU A 43 -0.35 -3.72 -11.37
C LEU A 43 0.66 -4.84 -11.16
N PHE A 44 0.97 -5.13 -9.89
CA PHE A 44 1.90 -6.17 -9.48
C PHE A 44 1.27 -7.06 -8.42
N PHE A 45 1.51 -8.36 -8.55
CA PHE A 45 1.19 -9.30 -7.49
C PHE A 45 2.43 -9.52 -6.63
N LEU A 46 2.28 -9.34 -5.32
CA LEU A 46 3.42 -9.38 -4.40
C LEU A 46 4.12 -10.74 -4.37
N ASP A 47 3.39 -11.82 -4.57
CA ASP A 47 3.95 -13.18 -4.61
C ASP A 47 4.80 -13.49 -5.85
N ASP A 48 4.79 -12.65 -6.88
CA ASP A 48 5.74 -12.74 -8.01
C ASP A 48 7.13 -12.18 -7.63
N TYR A 49 7.20 -11.40 -6.56
CA TYR A 49 8.41 -10.67 -6.16
C TYR A 49 8.92 -11.03 -4.77
N ILE A 50 8.02 -11.49 -3.89
CA ILE A 50 8.31 -11.72 -2.48
C ILE A 50 8.10 -13.20 -2.15
N ASN A 51 9.19 -13.89 -1.82
CA ASN A 51 9.13 -15.29 -1.38
C ASN A 51 9.68 -15.52 0.03
N GLY A 52 9.96 -14.44 0.77
CA GLY A 52 10.49 -14.53 2.13
C GLY A 52 10.26 -13.27 2.95
N PHE A 53 10.61 -13.35 4.22
CA PHE A 53 10.39 -12.30 5.21
C PHE A 53 11.67 -11.50 5.46
N LEU A 54 11.54 -10.40 6.23
CA LEU A 54 12.68 -9.68 6.77
C LEU A 54 13.54 -10.62 7.63
N VAL A 55 14.83 -10.57 7.45
CA VAL A 55 15.81 -11.34 8.22
C VAL A 55 16.83 -10.41 8.88
N ASP A 56 17.44 -10.87 9.94
CA ASP A 56 18.63 -10.22 10.50
C ASP A 56 19.85 -10.65 9.68
N GLU A 57 20.32 -9.76 8.82
CA GLU A 57 21.41 -10.04 7.88
C GLU A 57 22.75 -10.36 8.57
N ARG A 58 22.88 -10.10 9.86
CA ARG A 58 24.04 -10.53 10.66
C ARG A 58 24.06 -12.05 10.88
N HIS A 59 22.89 -12.70 10.74
CA HIS A 59 22.70 -14.12 11.08
C HIS A 59 22.07 -14.95 9.97
N ALA A 60 21.49 -14.29 8.94
CA ALA A 60 20.80 -14.97 7.85
C ALA A 60 20.98 -14.22 6.52
N THR A 61 21.02 -14.97 5.43
CA THR A 61 21.03 -14.38 4.09
C THR A 61 19.61 -13.90 3.74
N PRO A 62 19.47 -12.69 3.18
CA PRO A 62 18.19 -12.22 2.66
C PRO A 62 17.59 -13.19 1.63
N PRO A 63 16.25 -13.27 1.53
CA PRO A 63 15.61 -14.11 0.52
C PRO A 63 16.08 -13.79 -0.89
N ALA A 64 16.40 -14.81 -1.66
CA ALA A 64 16.79 -14.68 -3.07
C ALA A 64 15.51 -14.53 -3.93
N ASP A 65 14.93 -13.32 -3.92
CA ASP A 65 13.72 -12.95 -4.64
C ASP A 65 13.86 -11.58 -5.34
N ARG A 66 12.78 -11.10 -5.92
CA ARG A 66 12.75 -9.85 -6.69
C ARG A 66 12.21 -8.65 -5.89
N TYR A 67 12.22 -8.72 -4.56
CA TYR A 67 11.71 -7.62 -3.74
C TYR A 67 12.43 -6.30 -3.99
N GLY A 68 13.76 -6.34 -4.13
CA GLY A 68 14.55 -5.14 -4.43
C GLY A 68 14.13 -4.45 -5.73
N GLU A 69 13.90 -5.23 -6.78
CA GLU A 69 13.36 -4.73 -8.06
C GLU A 69 11.99 -4.06 -7.85
N LEU A 70 11.05 -4.76 -7.19
CA LEU A 70 9.72 -4.20 -6.93
C LEU A 70 9.79 -2.88 -6.15
N PHE A 71 10.62 -2.84 -5.10
CA PHE A 71 10.69 -1.69 -4.22
C PHE A 71 11.43 -0.51 -4.87
N LEU A 72 12.63 -0.74 -5.41
CA LEU A 72 13.50 0.32 -5.90
C LEU A 72 13.13 0.82 -7.30
N GLU A 73 12.70 -0.08 -8.20
CA GLU A 73 12.49 0.26 -9.61
C GLU A 73 11.01 0.56 -9.93
N HIS A 74 10.08 0.03 -9.14
CA HIS A 74 8.65 0.22 -9.39
C HIS A 74 7.96 1.06 -8.32
N PHE A 75 8.05 0.67 -7.04
CA PHE A 75 7.33 1.34 -5.95
C PHE A 75 7.94 2.72 -5.63
N LEU A 76 9.24 2.79 -5.45
CA LEU A 76 9.89 4.02 -5.00
C LEU A 76 9.76 5.17 -6.03
N PRO A 77 9.89 4.94 -7.36
CA PRO A 77 9.70 6.00 -8.36
C PRO A 77 8.24 6.43 -8.58
N ALA A 78 7.25 5.61 -8.19
CA ALA A 78 5.84 5.96 -8.35
C ALA A 78 5.41 7.05 -7.37
N GLY A 79 4.61 8.02 -7.81
CA GLY A 79 4.06 9.07 -6.94
C GLY A 79 2.88 8.59 -6.10
N ALA A 80 2.25 7.47 -6.47
CA ALA A 80 1.17 6.87 -5.70
C ALA A 80 1.27 5.35 -5.69
N ALA A 81 0.76 4.74 -4.60
CA ALA A 81 0.62 3.30 -4.47
C ALA A 81 -0.72 2.94 -3.83
N VAL A 82 -1.39 1.89 -4.31
CA VAL A 82 -2.55 1.31 -3.66
C VAL A 82 -2.27 -0.14 -3.32
N PHE A 83 -2.42 -0.48 -2.04
CA PHE A 83 -2.29 -1.84 -1.56
C PHE A 83 -3.65 -2.53 -1.54
N CYS A 84 -3.78 -3.63 -2.29
CA CYS A 84 -4.98 -4.46 -2.34
C CYS A 84 -4.71 -5.75 -1.57
N THR A 85 -5.26 -5.89 -0.37
CA THR A 85 -4.99 -7.02 0.52
C THR A 85 -6.27 -7.72 0.96
N PRO A 86 -6.26 -9.06 1.08
CA PRO A 86 -7.31 -9.73 1.82
C PRO A 86 -7.14 -9.47 3.33
N LEU A 87 -8.25 -9.53 4.05
CA LEU A 87 -8.26 -9.53 5.50
C LEU A 87 -8.08 -10.97 5.99
N TYR A 88 -6.95 -11.27 6.61
CA TYR A 88 -6.68 -12.55 7.23
C TYR A 88 -6.43 -12.33 8.72
N TRP A 89 -7.27 -12.96 9.55
CA TRP A 89 -7.18 -12.80 11.02
C TRP A 89 -7.10 -11.33 11.45
N TYR A 90 -7.97 -10.50 10.86
CA TYR A 90 -8.08 -9.06 11.13
C TYR A 90 -6.82 -8.24 10.82
N GLY A 91 -5.89 -8.81 10.06
CA GLY A 91 -4.67 -8.19 9.57
C GLY A 91 -4.53 -8.27 8.05
N MET A 92 -3.52 -7.58 7.52
CA MET A 92 -3.15 -7.71 6.12
C MET A 92 -2.53 -9.09 5.86
N SER A 93 -2.57 -9.54 4.61
CA SER A 93 -1.90 -10.79 4.21
C SER A 93 -0.40 -10.78 4.51
N ALA A 94 0.19 -11.96 4.68
CA ALA A 94 1.62 -12.13 4.91
C ALA A 94 2.46 -11.48 3.81
N GLN A 95 2.05 -11.57 2.55
CA GLN A 95 2.72 -10.93 1.41
C GLN A 95 2.72 -9.40 1.54
N THR A 96 1.57 -8.82 1.90
CA THR A 96 1.49 -7.37 2.12
C THR A 96 2.33 -6.95 3.31
N LYS A 97 2.28 -7.69 4.42
CA LYS A 97 3.09 -7.39 5.60
C LYS A 97 4.59 -7.52 5.31
N ALA A 98 5.00 -8.55 4.57
CA ALA A 98 6.40 -8.73 4.17
C ALA A 98 6.90 -7.56 3.31
N PHE A 99 6.05 -6.99 2.44
CA PHE A 99 6.42 -5.80 1.69
C PHE A 99 6.81 -4.65 2.63
N PHE A 100 5.99 -4.35 3.64
CA PHE A 100 6.27 -3.28 4.60
C PHE A 100 7.46 -3.59 5.50
N ASP A 101 7.55 -4.81 6.03
CA ASP A 101 8.63 -5.18 6.93
C ASP A 101 9.99 -5.11 6.22
N ARG A 102 10.08 -5.61 4.99
CA ARG A 102 11.32 -5.60 4.22
C ARG A 102 11.71 -4.21 3.75
N SER A 103 10.76 -3.27 3.63
CA SER A 103 11.10 -1.88 3.31
C SER A 103 11.99 -1.24 4.38
N PHE A 104 11.94 -1.75 5.61
CA PHE A 104 12.76 -1.25 6.71
C PHE A 104 14.27 -1.33 6.43
N SER A 105 14.74 -2.35 5.68
CA SER A 105 16.14 -2.46 5.29
C SER A 105 16.62 -1.25 4.47
N TYR A 106 15.75 -0.65 3.67
CA TYR A 106 16.06 0.54 2.86
C TYR A 106 15.93 1.86 3.64
N TYR A 107 15.21 1.84 4.77
CA TYR A 107 15.14 2.98 5.69
C TYR A 107 16.29 3.03 6.68
N SER A 108 17.03 1.95 6.82
CA SER A 108 18.17 1.85 7.73
C SER A 108 19.29 2.78 7.28
N SER A 109 19.93 3.46 8.24
CA SER A 109 21.13 4.26 7.98
C SER A 109 22.32 3.44 7.43
N ALA A 110 22.24 2.11 7.49
CA ALA A 110 23.20 1.22 6.87
C ALA A 110 23.00 1.09 5.35
N TYR A 111 21.81 1.46 4.81
CA TYR A 111 21.58 1.45 3.39
C TYR A 111 22.21 2.69 2.73
N PRO A 112 23.07 2.53 1.72
CA PRO A 112 23.84 3.65 1.15
C PRO A 112 22.97 4.80 0.62
N ASP A 113 21.81 4.48 0.05
CA ASP A 113 20.90 5.45 -0.56
C ASP A 113 19.65 5.75 0.30
N ALA A 114 19.71 5.52 1.62
CA ALA A 114 18.58 5.72 2.55
C ALA A 114 17.97 7.13 2.42
N GLU A 115 18.78 8.16 2.26
CA GLU A 115 18.31 9.55 2.09
C GLU A 115 17.44 9.70 0.82
N GLN A 116 17.80 9.07 -0.28
CA GLN A 116 16.98 9.08 -1.51
C GLN A 116 15.67 8.33 -1.30
N VAL A 117 15.68 7.24 -0.51
CA VAL A 117 14.45 6.52 -0.14
C VAL A 117 13.51 7.45 0.63
N HIS A 118 14.01 8.12 1.66
CA HIS A 118 13.22 9.07 2.45
C HIS A 118 12.63 10.19 1.59
N GLN A 119 13.43 10.80 0.72
CA GLN A 119 12.99 11.87 -0.17
C GLN A 119 11.88 11.41 -1.13
N ARG A 120 12.00 10.21 -1.72
CA ARG A 120 11.02 9.67 -2.67
C ARG A 120 9.75 9.16 -1.98
N MET A 121 9.81 8.82 -0.70
CA MET A 121 8.63 8.46 0.08
C MET A 121 7.84 9.69 0.53
N SER A 122 8.51 10.80 0.77
CA SER A 122 7.85 12.03 1.23
C SER A 122 6.83 12.53 0.20
N GLY A 123 5.58 12.69 0.65
CA GLY A 123 4.45 13.11 -0.18
C GLY A 123 3.89 12.03 -1.12
N LYS A 124 4.44 10.81 -1.13
CA LYS A 124 3.86 9.68 -1.88
C LYS A 124 2.44 9.40 -1.40
N ARG A 125 1.52 9.22 -2.33
CA ARG A 125 0.11 9.00 -2.01
C ARG A 125 -0.17 7.52 -1.84
N ILE A 126 -0.73 7.15 -0.69
CA ILE A 126 -0.97 5.75 -0.31
C ILE A 126 -2.47 5.51 -0.18
N GLY A 127 -3.00 4.58 -0.96
CA GLY A 127 -4.36 4.08 -0.85
C GLY A 127 -4.37 2.64 -0.34
N LEU A 128 -5.52 2.21 0.19
CA LEU A 128 -5.74 0.86 0.69
C LEU A 128 -7.07 0.32 0.17
N ALA A 129 -7.06 -0.92 -0.34
CA ALA A 129 -8.25 -1.67 -0.69
C ALA A 129 -8.24 -3.02 0.03
N VAL A 130 -9.24 -3.27 0.87
CA VAL A 130 -9.36 -4.49 1.68
C VAL A 130 -10.54 -5.33 1.20
N ALA A 131 -10.28 -6.60 0.93
CA ALA A 131 -11.31 -7.59 0.69
C ALA A 131 -11.45 -8.50 1.91
N SER A 132 -12.66 -8.63 2.47
CA SER A 132 -12.94 -9.46 3.64
C SER A 132 -14.21 -10.28 3.48
N GLU A 133 -14.39 -11.28 4.31
CA GLU A 133 -15.67 -11.92 4.54
C GLU A 133 -16.55 -11.04 5.44
N GLU A 134 -15.91 -10.33 6.35
CA GLU A 134 -16.54 -9.46 7.33
C GLU A 134 -17.20 -8.23 6.69
N THR A 135 -18.40 -7.92 7.10
CA THR A 135 -19.21 -6.83 6.55
C THR A 135 -19.17 -5.54 7.37
N TYR A 136 -18.76 -5.61 8.64
CA TYR A 136 -18.71 -4.42 9.50
C TYR A 136 -17.41 -3.61 9.29
N PRO A 137 -17.49 -2.27 9.28
CA PRO A 137 -16.35 -1.41 8.95
C PRO A 137 -15.14 -1.58 9.88
N GLY A 138 -15.38 -1.90 11.15
CA GLY A 138 -14.34 -2.09 12.14
C GLY A 138 -13.37 -3.24 11.85
N ALA A 139 -13.76 -4.21 11.01
CA ALA A 139 -12.92 -5.36 10.68
C ALA A 139 -11.57 -4.97 10.06
N ALA A 140 -11.55 -3.94 9.22
CA ALA A 140 -10.36 -3.48 8.52
C ALA A 140 -9.50 -2.49 9.33
N MET A 141 -9.97 -2.01 10.49
CA MET A 141 -9.32 -0.89 11.20
C MET A 141 -7.88 -1.19 11.64
N GLY A 142 -7.55 -2.45 11.95
CA GLY A 142 -6.17 -2.82 12.25
C GLY A 142 -5.22 -2.58 11.09
N ILE A 143 -5.66 -2.89 9.87
CA ILE A 143 -4.86 -2.64 8.65
C ILE A 143 -4.78 -1.13 8.37
N VAL A 144 -5.91 -0.43 8.48
CA VAL A 144 -5.97 1.03 8.27
C VAL A 144 -4.97 1.72 9.18
N HIS A 145 -4.98 1.40 10.48
CA HIS A 145 -4.06 1.99 11.44
C HIS A 145 -2.58 1.73 11.09
N GLN A 146 -2.24 0.50 10.68
CA GLN A 146 -0.87 0.18 10.26
C GLN A 146 -0.43 1.01 9.04
N ILE A 147 -1.31 1.19 8.04
CA ILE A 147 -0.99 1.98 6.85
C ILE A 147 -0.90 3.47 7.17
N GLN A 148 -1.75 3.99 8.03
CA GLN A 148 -1.69 5.36 8.50
C GLN A 148 -0.38 5.65 9.24
N GLU A 149 0.04 4.78 10.16
CA GLU A 149 1.29 4.92 10.89
C GLU A 149 2.52 4.77 9.98
N PHE A 150 2.47 3.85 9.01
CA PHE A 150 3.49 3.78 7.97
C PHE A 150 3.57 5.07 7.16
N SER A 151 2.44 5.61 6.73
CA SER A 151 2.39 6.86 5.96
C SER A 151 2.94 8.03 6.79
N ARG A 152 2.56 8.13 8.05
CA ARG A 152 3.09 9.14 8.96
C ARG A 152 4.61 9.01 9.16
N TYR A 153 5.10 7.80 9.36
CA TYR A 153 6.53 7.54 9.53
C TYR A 153 7.35 7.91 8.29
N SER A 154 6.83 7.55 7.12
CA SER A 154 7.51 7.77 5.83
C SER A 154 7.26 9.15 5.22
N HIS A 155 6.51 10.02 5.89
CA HIS A 155 6.05 11.31 5.36
C HIS A 155 5.25 11.19 4.06
N SER A 156 4.62 10.03 3.81
CA SER A 156 3.67 9.83 2.72
C SER A 156 2.25 10.23 3.16
N GLU A 157 1.32 10.27 2.22
CA GLU A 157 -0.05 10.73 2.45
C GLU A 157 -1.03 9.56 2.29
N PHE A 158 -1.72 9.17 3.36
CA PHE A 158 -2.82 8.21 3.26
C PHE A 158 -4.07 8.89 2.68
N VAL A 159 -4.53 8.43 1.52
CA VAL A 159 -5.60 9.11 0.77
C VAL A 159 -6.93 8.35 0.72
N GLY A 160 -7.02 7.20 1.32
CA GLY A 160 -8.30 6.53 1.47
C GLY A 160 -8.28 5.02 1.58
N LEU A 161 -9.42 4.52 2.04
CA LEU A 161 -9.74 3.11 2.19
C LEU A 161 -10.91 2.75 1.27
N VAL A 162 -10.81 1.62 0.59
CA VAL A 162 -11.93 0.88 0.04
C VAL A 162 -12.04 -0.45 0.79
N HIS A 163 -13.21 -0.74 1.34
CA HIS A 163 -13.48 -2.01 2.02
C HIS A 163 -14.66 -2.70 1.35
N GLY A 164 -14.42 -3.89 0.78
CA GLY A 164 -15.44 -4.70 0.14
C GLY A 164 -15.57 -6.06 0.81
N ALA A 165 -16.80 -6.56 0.95
CA ALA A 165 -17.08 -7.88 1.49
C ALA A 165 -17.34 -8.90 0.37
N GLY A 166 -16.80 -10.09 0.57
CA GLY A 166 -17.02 -11.25 -0.30
C GLY A 166 -16.12 -12.40 0.15
N ASN A 167 -16.70 -13.57 0.39
CA ASN A 167 -15.99 -14.77 0.80
C ASN A 167 -15.49 -15.58 -0.41
N SER A 168 -16.37 -15.82 -1.36
CA SER A 168 -16.06 -16.55 -2.59
C SER A 168 -15.45 -15.64 -3.66
N ARG A 169 -14.78 -16.25 -4.66
CA ARG A 169 -14.22 -15.52 -5.80
C ARG A 169 -15.28 -14.72 -6.54
N GLY A 170 -15.01 -13.45 -6.79
CA GLY A 170 -15.90 -12.53 -7.49
C GLY A 170 -17.14 -12.08 -6.69
N GLU A 171 -17.33 -12.58 -5.48
CA GLU A 171 -18.48 -12.25 -4.65
C GLU A 171 -18.50 -10.79 -4.22
N ILE A 172 -17.34 -10.15 -4.13
CA ILE A 172 -17.21 -8.72 -3.82
C ILE A 172 -18.01 -7.83 -4.76
N SER A 173 -18.30 -8.28 -5.98
CA SER A 173 -19.15 -7.56 -6.93
C SER A 173 -20.63 -7.48 -6.51
N ARG A 174 -21.04 -8.31 -5.54
CA ARG A 174 -22.39 -8.36 -4.98
C ARG A 174 -22.55 -7.53 -3.70
N ASP A 175 -21.46 -6.98 -3.17
CA ASP A 175 -21.50 -6.16 -1.97
C ASP A 175 -22.35 -4.90 -2.23
N PRO A 176 -23.48 -4.70 -1.48
CA PRO A 176 -24.37 -3.58 -1.72
C PRO A 176 -23.75 -2.21 -1.45
N ARG A 177 -22.60 -2.16 -0.80
CA ARG A 177 -21.81 -0.93 -0.59
C ARG A 177 -21.06 -0.49 -1.84
N ASN A 178 -21.12 -1.28 -2.92
CA ASN A 178 -20.52 -0.99 -4.21
C ASN A 178 -19.00 -0.71 -4.16
N PRO A 179 -18.19 -1.61 -3.57
CA PRO A 179 -16.76 -1.36 -3.39
C PRO A 179 -15.98 -1.26 -4.72
N LEU A 180 -16.50 -1.86 -5.80
CA LEU A 180 -15.84 -1.75 -7.11
C LEU A 180 -15.94 -0.32 -7.66
N GLN A 181 -17.07 0.36 -7.46
CA GLN A 181 -17.20 1.76 -7.83
C GLN A 181 -16.29 2.64 -6.97
N ALA A 182 -16.25 2.41 -5.65
CA ALA A 182 -15.34 3.13 -4.75
C ALA A 182 -13.86 2.90 -5.10
N ALA A 183 -13.50 1.68 -5.51
CA ALA A 183 -12.15 1.36 -5.98
C ALA A 183 -11.80 2.09 -7.27
N ARG A 184 -12.73 2.15 -8.22
CA ARG A 184 -12.56 2.91 -9.47
C ARG A 184 -12.39 4.41 -9.20
N GLU A 185 -13.17 4.97 -8.29
CA GLU A 185 -13.03 6.36 -7.84
C GLU A 185 -11.68 6.61 -7.16
N LEU A 186 -11.22 5.71 -6.30
CA LEU A 186 -9.89 5.82 -5.69
C LEU A 186 -8.80 5.87 -6.76
N GLY A 187 -8.86 5.01 -7.76
CA GLY A 187 -7.90 5.00 -8.87
C GLY A 187 -7.94 6.30 -9.70
N ARG A 188 -9.14 6.78 -10.05
CA ARG A 188 -9.34 8.01 -10.82
C ARG A 188 -8.83 9.25 -10.07
N GLU A 189 -8.98 9.28 -8.75
CA GLU A 189 -8.74 10.45 -7.91
C GLU A 189 -7.44 10.38 -7.11
N ILE A 190 -6.61 9.35 -7.31
CA ILE A 190 -5.45 9.07 -6.45
C ILE A 190 -4.53 10.28 -6.24
N PHE A 191 -4.37 11.13 -7.25
CA PHE A 191 -3.52 12.32 -7.20
C PHE A 191 -4.24 13.60 -6.78
N THR A 192 -5.56 13.61 -6.72
CA THR A 192 -6.37 14.80 -6.39
C THR A 192 -7.17 14.65 -5.11
N ARG A 193 -7.32 13.43 -4.62
CA ARG A 193 -8.08 13.13 -3.42
C ARG A 193 -7.47 13.83 -2.22
N PRO A 194 -8.28 14.48 -1.35
CA PRO A 194 -7.73 15.10 -0.15
C PRO A 194 -7.14 14.05 0.77
N TYR A 195 -6.16 14.43 1.51
CA TYR A 195 -5.61 13.67 2.61
C TYR A 195 -6.70 13.29 3.62
N SER A 196 -6.77 12.02 4.04
CA SER A 196 -7.91 11.50 4.81
C SER A 196 -7.59 11.11 6.25
N ASP A 197 -6.34 11.24 6.69
CA ASP A 197 -5.99 10.99 8.09
C ASP A 197 -6.13 12.26 8.93
N TYR A 198 -7.17 12.30 9.73
CA TYR A 198 -7.46 13.41 10.63
C TYR A 198 -6.45 13.61 11.78
N ARG A 199 -5.46 12.73 11.91
CA ARG A 199 -4.43 12.81 12.95
C ARG A 199 -3.03 13.12 12.44
N MET A 200 -2.87 13.31 11.16
CA MET A 200 -1.53 13.53 10.60
C MET A 200 -1.00 14.95 10.83
N ASP A 201 -1.83 15.87 11.25
CA ASP A 201 -1.41 17.16 11.80
C ASP A 201 -0.80 17.04 13.21
N THR A 202 -0.99 15.91 13.87
CA THR A 202 -0.38 15.66 15.18
C THR A 202 1.12 15.44 15.00
N PRO A 203 1.98 16.32 15.54
CA PRO A 203 3.43 16.17 15.43
C PRO A 203 3.89 14.83 16.01
N ARG A 204 4.73 14.14 15.26
CA ARG A 204 5.41 12.96 15.79
C ARG A 204 6.39 13.38 16.86
N SER A 205 6.31 12.81 18.05
CA SER A 205 7.35 13.01 19.05
C SER A 205 8.67 12.35 18.61
N PRO A 206 9.78 13.09 18.49
CA PRO A 206 11.08 12.51 18.20
C PRO A 206 11.69 11.81 19.42
N GLN A 207 11.07 11.90 20.59
CA GLN A 207 11.55 11.36 21.84
C GLN A 207 10.69 10.19 22.30
N VAL A 208 11.32 9.08 22.61
CA VAL A 208 10.64 7.89 23.19
C VAL A 208 10.28 8.16 24.66
N TRP A 209 11.11 8.94 25.36
CA TRP A 209 10.92 9.32 26.75
C TRP A 209 10.96 10.84 26.89
N GLN A 210 10.04 11.38 27.66
CA GLN A 210 10.16 12.78 28.13
C GLN A 210 11.08 12.76 29.35
N ASN A 211 12.15 13.55 29.32
CA ASN A 211 13.01 13.79 30.49
C ASN A 211 12.27 14.61 31.53
#